data_b43794509ea1e7ede1201a62e4522b95
#
_entry.id   b43794509ea1e7ede1201a62e4522b95
#
_cell.length_a   1.000
_cell.length_b   1.000
_cell.length_c   1.000
_cell.angle_alpha   90.00
_cell.angle_beta   90.00
_cell.angle_gamma   90.00
#
_symmetry.space_group_name_H-M   'P 1'
#
loop_
_entity.id
_entity.type
_entity.pdbx_description
1 polymer ?
#
loop_
_entity_poly.entity_id
_entity_poly.type
_entity_poly.pdbx_seq_one_letter_code
_entity_poly.pdbx_strand_id
1 'polypeptide(L)'
;MEQWFDNFLGNSPWHWLVAGAVAVGIFFVLLLLRRTASKQYLRYAATPQDEFLELPLQVASRTTVGFLLIASLFLGLQTLELPPKVARGVLTIFTIASCWQIGLWATTAVLEALARKQRKTLAVDRAAAGSITIIGFMARLTIWALVLLLTLDNLGIQIKPLLAGLGIGGIAVALAAQNILGDLFASLSITLDRPFVLGDSLQVETFSGTVEYIGIKSTRLRSPDGEQIIMPNSKLLASNIRNLTRATERRVVFSISVGPETPLAEVRKIPGLIRSLIEAYPDVRFDRSHFAKISAASFDFEAVYVVKTTDYARHMDILQEINLKLVEAFEKQGIAFAYPVQRLYLEQQQAVQSQLVGDK
;
A
#
# COMPACT_ATOMS: atom_id res chain seq x y z
N MET A 1 -78.32 6.77 -5.97
CA MET A 1 -77.16 6.59 -6.89
C MET A 1 -76.57 7.94 -7.35
N GLU A 2 -77.34 9.03 -7.44
CA GLU A 2 -76.80 10.36 -7.82
C GLU A 2 -75.86 11.00 -6.79
N GLN A 3 -76.08 10.84 -5.49
CA GLN A 3 -75.17 11.39 -4.46
C GLN A 3 -73.78 10.71 -4.36
N TRP A 4 -73.59 9.55 -4.96
CA TRP A 4 -72.28 8.86 -5.01
C TRP A 4 -71.34 9.45 -6.06
N PHE A 5 -71.88 10.08 -7.09
CA PHE A 5 -71.13 10.75 -8.14
C PHE A 5 -70.72 12.18 -7.76
N ASP A 6 -71.41 12.80 -6.79
CA ASP A 6 -71.20 14.21 -6.47
C ASP A 6 -69.97 14.47 -5.58
N ASN A 7 -69.49 13.48 -4.80
CA ASN A 7 -68.29 13.65 -3.98
C ASN A 7 -67.51 12.33 -3.82
N PHE A 8 -66.73 11.97 -4.82
CA PHE A 8 -65.84 10.84 -4.71
C PHE A 8 -64.66 11.18 -3.80
N LEU A 9 -64.45 10.46 -2.68
CA LEU A 9 -63.41 10.70 -1.65
C LEU A 9 -63.44 12.13 -1.08
N GLY A 10 -64.60 12.79 -1.00
CA GLY A 10 -64.73 14.13 -0.43
C GLY A 10 -64.43 15.29 -1.39
N ASN A 11 -64.14 15.02 -2.67
CA ASN A 11 -63.83 16.03 -3.67
C ASN A 11 -64.86 16.04 -4.79
N SER A 12 -65.19 17.24 -5.28
CA SER A 12 -66.08 17.36 -6.43
C SER A 12 -65.42 16.88 -7.73
N PRO A 13 -66.22 16.49 -8.76
CA PRO A 13 -65.72 16.08 -10.06
C PRO A 13 -64.77 17.09 -10.69
N TRP A 14 -65.03 18.40 -10.45
CA TRP A 14 -64.17 19.48 -10.92
C TRP A 14 -62.71 19.40 -10.32
N HIS A 15 -62.57 19.10 -9.02
CA HIS A 15 -61.26 18.96 -8.41
C HIS A 15 -60.47 17.76 -9.01
N TRP A 16 -61.18 16.67 -9.36
CA TRP A 16 -60.56 15.51 -10.04
C TRP A 16 -60.12 15.87 -11.47
N LEU A 17 -60.87 16.68 -12.19
CA LEU A 17 -60.46 17.16 -13.52
C LEU A 17 -59.20 18.06 -13.40
N VAL A 18 -59.17 18.96 -12.43
CA VAL A 18 -57.99 19.81 -12.19
C VAL A 18 -56.78 18.97 -11.80
N ALA A 19 -56.91 18.03 -10.87
CA ALA A 19 -55.81 17.12 -10.46
C ALA A 19 -55.29 16.30 -11.65
N GLY A 20 -56.17 15.77 -12.50
CA GLY A 20 -55.82 15.07 -13.73
C GLY A 20 -55.11 15.97 -14.74
N ALA A 21 -55.61 17.19 -14.96
CA ALA A 21 -54.95 18.15 -15.85
C ALA A 21 -53.56 18.56 -15.37
N VAL A 22 -53.39 18.79 -14.06
CA VAL A 22 -52.10 19.09 -13.41
C VAL A 22 -51.13 17.90 -13.57
N ALA A 23 -51.58 16.67 -13.26
CA ALA A 23 -50.74 15.47 -13.40
C ALA A 23 -50.30 15.28 -14.86
N VAL A 24 -51.20 15.41 -15.84
CA VAL A 24 -50.87 15.31 -17.28
C VAL A 24 -49.89 16.40 -17.69
N GLY A 25 -50.14 17.66 -17.28
CA GLY A 25 -49.24 18.78 -17.58
C GLY A 25 -47.84 18.55 -17.05
N ILE A 26 -47.71 18.15 -15.76
CA ILE A 26 -46.42 17.85 -15.14
C ILE A 26 -45.74 16.66 -15.85
N PHE A 27 -46.49 15.61 -16.19
CA PHE A 27 -45.94 14.45 -16.90
C PHE A 27 -45.30 14.86 -18.25
N PHE A 28 -46.00 15.69 -19.04
CA PHE A 28 -45.45 16.16 -20.31
C PHE A 28 -44.23 17.05 -20.16
N VAL A 29 -44.23 17.94 -19.16
CA VAL A 29 -43.06 18.77 -18.84
C VAL A 29 -41.84 17.89 -18.44
N LEU A 30 -42.03 16.96 -17.52
CA LEU A 30 -40.96 16.03 -17.09
C LEU A 30 -40.47 15.14 -18.25
N LEU A 31 -41.40 14.67 -19.11
CA LEU A 31 -41.04 13.89 -20.30
C LEU A 31 -40.21 14.71 -21.29
N LEU A 32 -40.58 15.99 -21.49
CA LEU A 32 -39.86 16.92 -22.35
C LEU A 32 -38.43 17.15 -21.78
N LEU A 33 -38.34 17.44 -20.49
CA LEU A 33 -37.04 17.61 -19.80
C LEU A 33 -36.14 16.35 -19.95
N ARG A 34 -36.70 15.17 -19.76
CA ARG A 34 -35.99 13.91 -19.99
C ARG A 34 -35.53 13.76 -21.44
N ARG A 35 -36.40 14.07 -22.42
CA ARG A 35 -36.03 13.99 -23.85
C ARG A 35 -34.95 14.99 -24.23
N THR A 36 -35.01 16.21 -23.70
CA THR A 36 -33.99 17.24 -23.94
C THR A 36 -32.66 16.83 -23.30
N ALA A 37 -32.66 16.33 -22.04
CA ALA A 37 -31.49 15.80 -21.38
C ALA A 37 -30.86 14.64 -22.18
N SER A 38 -31.67 13.70 -22.68
CA SER A 38 -31.16 12.59 -23.50
C SER A 38 -30.57 13.06 -24.84
N LYS A 39 -31.17 14.03 -25.50
CA LYS A 39 -30.64 14.62 -26.75
C LYS A 39 -29.34 15.39 -26.48
N GLN A 40 -29.29 16.17 -25.42
CA GLN A 40 -28.08 16.90 -25.04
C GLN A 40 -26.96 15.94 -24.65
N TYR A 41 -27.24 14.89 -23.87
CA TYR A 41 -26.24 13.85 -23.55
C TYR A 41 -25.59 13.29 -24.82
N LEU A 42 -26.37 12.94 -25.84
CA LEU A 42 -25.83 12.43 -27.11
C LEU A 42 -24.93 13.44 -27.85
N ARG A 43 -25.23 14.75 -27.73
CA ARG A 43 -24.40 15.82 -28.30
C ARG A 43 -23.10 16.02 -27.55
N TYR A 44 -23.13 16.04 -26.20
CA TYR A 44 -21.95 16.23 -25.36
C TYR A 44 -21.07 14.99 -25.33
N ALA A 45 -21.62 13.78 -25.40
CA ALA A 45 -20.85 12.54 -25.50
C ALA A 45 -19.99 12.46 -26.79
N ALA A 46 -20.33 13.26 -27.81
CA ALA A 46 -19.53 13.36 -29.04
C ALA A 46 -18.40 14.41 -28.98
N THR A 47 -18.35 15.27 -27.94
CA THR A 47 -17.40 16.39 -27.85
C THR A 47 -16.51 16.22 -26.62
N PRO A 48 -15.16 16.08 -26.75
CA PRO A 48 -14.27 15.72 -25.64
C PRO A 48 -14.08 16.78 -24.54
N GLN A 49 -14.64 17.97 -24.68
CA GLN A 49 -14.29 19.14 -23.85
C GLN A 49 -15.19 19.39 -22.62
N ASP A 50 -16.35 18.74 -22.48
CA ASP A 50 -17.33 19.05 -21.43
C ASP A 50 -17.63 17.85 -20.49
N GLU A 51 -16.61 17.30 -19.86
CA GLU A 51 -16.74 16.15 -18.93
C GLU A 51 -17.69 16.42 -17.74
N PHE A 52 -17.87 17.67 -17.31
CA PHE A 52 -18.67 18.02 -16.13
C PHE A 52 -20.19 17.89 -16.35
N LEU A 53 -20.71 18.22 -17.53
CA LEU A 53 -22.14 18.20 -17.83
C LEU A 53 -22.65 16.84 -18.33
N GLU A 54 -21.76 15.99 -18.81
CA GLU A 54 -22.12 14.69 -19.38
C GLU A 54 -22.74 13.75 -18.31
N LEU A 55 -22.16 13.69 -17.10
CA LEU A 55 -22.62 12.79 -16.03
C LEU A 55 -24.02 13.14 -15.51
N PRO A 56 -24.36 14.40 -15.15
CA PRO A 56 -25.71 14.76 -14.74
C PRO A 56 -26.75 14.59 -15.86
N LEU A 57 -26.42 14.88 -17.13
CA LEU A 57 -27.32 14.66 -18.26
C LEU A 57 -27.57 13.16 -18.50
N GLN A 58 -26.56 12.33 -18.36
CA GLN A 58 -26.70 10.89 -18.48
C GLN A 58 -27.57 10.31 -17.36
N VAL A 59 -27.35 10.72 -16.12
CA VAL A 59 -28.17 10.32 -14.96
C VAL A 59 -29.63 10.76 -15.17
N ALA A 60 -29.86 12.01 -15.60
CA ALA A 60 -31.19 12.50 -15.89
C ALA A 60 -31.87 11.72 -17.04
N SER A 61 -31.15 11.34 -18.08
CA SER A 61 -31.67 10.54 -19.20
C SER A 61 -32.12 9.13 -18.76
N ARG A 62 -31.56 8.59 -17.66
CA ARG A 62 -31.92 7.28 -17.09
C ARG A 62 -33.16 7.32 -16.20
N THR A 63 -33.81 8.47 -16.05
CA THR A 63 -35.11 8.56 -15.35
C THR A 63 -36.12 7.68 -16.06
N THR A 64 -36.76 6.75 -15.33
CA THR A 64 -37.74 5.84 -15.92
C THR A 64 -39.07 6.55 -16.18
N VAL A 65 -39.75 6.18 -17.26
CA VAL A 65 -41.10 6.76 -17.59
C VAL A 65 -42.09 6.43 -16.48
N GLY A 66 -41.97 5.23 -15.87
CA GLY A 66 -42.81 4.82 -14.74
C GLY A 66 -42.68 5.77 -13.54
N PHE A 67 -41.45 6.18 -13.21
CA PHE A 67 -41.23 7.17 -12.15
C PHE A 67 -41.83 8.53 -12.49
N LEU A 68 -41.67 9.01 -13.73
CA LEU A 68 -42.28 10.28 -14.17
C LEU A 68 -43.80 10.24 -14.04
N LEU A 69 -44.42 9.11 -14.36
CA LEU A 69 -45.87 8.92 -14.24
C LEU A 69 -46.30 8.92 -12.76
N ILE A 70 -45.57 8.17 -11.88
CA ILE A 70 -45.89 8.13 -10.45
C ILE A 70 -45.67 9.50 -9.80
N ALA A 71 -44.59 10.19 -10.16
CA ALA A 71 -44.29 11.53 -9.64
C ALA A 71 -45.34 12.58 -10.08
N SER A 72 -45.74 12.57 -11.36
CA SER A 72 -46.78 13.49 -11.87
C SER A 72 -48.13 13.20 -11.24
N LEU A 73 -48.50 11.91 -11.08
CA LEU A 73 -49.73 11.51 -10.42
C LEU A 73 -49.71 11.92 -8.95
N PHE A 74 -48.60 11.71 -8.23
CA PHE A 74 -48.41 12.13 -6.84
C PHE A 74 -48.64 13.64 -6.69
N LEU A 75 -48.01 14.46 -7.54
CA LEU A 75 -48.13 15.91 -7.48
C LEU A 75 -49.57 16.39 -7.88
N GLY A 76 -50.20 15.71 -8.82
CA GLY A 76 -51.59 15.99 -9.16
C GLY A 76 -52.56 15.64 -8.02
N LEU A 77 -52.35 14.49 -7.34
CA LEU A 77 -53.16 14.06 -6.21
C LEU A 77 -53.01 14.95 -4.96
N GLN A 78 -51.93 15.69 -4.84
CA GLN A 78 -51.75 16.67 -3.74
C GLN A 78 -52.71 17.88 -3.86
N THR A 79 -53.35 18.09 -4.99
CA THR A 79 -54.37 19.13 -5.14
C THR A 79 -55.74 18.70 -4.59
N LEU A 80 -55.90 17.45 -4.15
CA LEU A 80 -57.10 16.86 -3.61
C LEU A 80 -57.03 16.68 -2.09
N GLU A 81 -58.17 16.86 -1.42
CA GLU A 81 -58.34 16.49 -0.02
C GLU A 81 -58.59 14.99 0.11
N LEU A 82 -57.49 14.20 0.24
CA LEU A 82 -57.58 12.75 0.31
C LEU A 82 -57.75 12.24 1.74
N PRO A 83 -58.54 11.20 1.98
CA PRO A 83 -58.60 10.54 3.28
C PRO A 83 -57.21 10.11 3.75
N PRO A 84 -56.88 10.19 5.07
CA PRO A 84 -55.51 9.94 5.56
C PRO A 84 -54.92 8.56 5.25
N LYS A 85 -55.80 7.56 5.03
CA LYS A 85 -55.37 6.21 4.61
C LYS A 85 -54.89 6.18 3.16
N VAL A 86 -55.62 6.89 2.26
CA VAL A 86 -55.30 6.98 0.84
C VAL A 86 -54.05 7.83 0.64
N ALA A 87 -54.01 9.00 1.30
CA ALA A 87 -52.85 9.88 1.25
C ALA A 87 -51.56 9.19 1.67
N ARG A 88 -51.58 8.41 2.75
CA ARG A 88 -50.44 7.57 3.18
C ARG A 88 -50.04 6.52 2.14
N GLY A 89 -51.01 5.82 1.54
CA GLY A 89 -50.75 4.85 0.47
C GLY A 89 -50.07 5.48 -0.76
N VAL A 90 -50.56 6.63 -1.19
CA VAL A 90 -49.99 7.40 -2.31
C VAL A 90 -48.54 7.85 -1.98
N LEU A 91 -48.30 8.37 -0.78
CA LEU A 91 -46.99 8.77 -0.31
C LEU A 91 -46.04 7.57 -0.29
N THR A 92 -46.47 6.41 0.24
CA THR A 92 -45.65 5.19 0.29
C THR A 92 -45.27 4.75 -1.13
N ILE A 93 -46.18 4.70 -2.07
CA ILE A 93 -45.91 4.35 -3.48
C ILE A 93 -44.88 5.31 -4.09
N PHE A 94 -45.07 6.61 -3.88
CA PHE A 94 -44.15 7.63 -4.40
C PHE A 94 -42.76 7.50 -3.78
N THR A 95 -42.66 7.24 -2.45
CA THR A 95 -41.39 7.06 -1.76
C THR A 95 -40.64 5.82 -2.27
N ILE A 96 -41.37 4.70 -2.44
CA ILE A 96 -40.74 3.46 -2.99
C ILE A 96 -40.23 3.71 -4.42
N ALA A 97 -41.04 4.34 -5.26
CA ALA A 97 -40.63 4.69 -6.64
C ALA A 97 -39.45 5.65 -6.67
N SER A 98 -39.39 6.59 -5.72
CA SER A 98 -38.26 7.51 -5.55
C SER A 98 -36.99 6.81 -5.09
N CYS A 99 -37.05 5.92 -4.10
CA CYS A 99 -35.94 5.10 -3.67
C CYS A 99 -35.36 4.24 -4.82
N TRP A 100 -36.26 3.60 -5.59
CA TRP A 100 -35.87 2.83 -6.76
C TRP A 100 -35.17 3.69 -7.82
N GLN A 101 -35.75 4.86 -8.13
CA GLN A 101 -35.20 5.77 -9.12
C GLN A 101 -33.85 6.36 -8.68
N ILE A 102 -33.69 6.70 -7.40
CA ILE A 102 -32.40 7.14 -6.82
C ILE A 102 -31.37 6.01 -6.94
N GLY A 103 -31.76 4.76 -6.68
CA GLY A 103 -30.89 3.59 -6.87
C GLY A 103 -30.39 3.45 -8.31
N LEU A 104 -31.28 3.66 -9.29
CA LEU A 104 -30.90 3.67 -10.72
C LEU A 104 -29.93 4.81 -11.06
N TRP A 105 -30.20 6.01 -10.54
CA TRP A 105 -29.32 7.17 -10.75
C TRP A 105 -27.95 6.95 -10.11
N ALA A 106 -27.90 6.51 -8.86
CA ALA A 106 -26.65 6.22 -8.14
C ALA A 106 -25.84 5.13 -8.86
N THR A 107 -26.50 4.03 -9.28
CA THR A 107 -25.86 2.95 -10.04
C THR A 107 -25.27 3.47 -11.35
N THR A 108 -26.04 4.27 -12.09
CA THR A 108 -25.58 4.85 -13.36
C THR A 108 -24.39 5.78 -13.14
N ALA A 109 -24.47 6.67 -12.14
CA ALA A 109 -23.41 7.62 -11.84
C ALA A 109 -22.09 6.92 -11.47
N VAL A 110 -22.15 5.91 -10.59
CA VAL A 110 -20.97 5.15 -10.14
C VAL A 110 -20.37 4.35 -11.30
N LEU A 111 -21.20 3.61 -12.05
CA LEU A 111 -20.68 2.79 -13.15
C LEU A 111 -20.08 3.63 -14.28
N GLU A 112 -20.67 4.78 -14.58
CA GLU A 112 -20.12 5.68 -15.60
C GLU A 112 -18.79 6.30 -15.14
N ALA A 113 -18.71 6.76 -13.87
CA ALA A 113 -17.46 7.27 -13.31
C ALA A 113 -16.34 6.21 -13.36
N LEU A 114 -16.69 4.94 -13.07
CA LEU A 114 -15.75 3.83 -13.17
C LEU A 114 -15.36 3.53 -14.63
N ALA A 115 -16.34 3.56 -15.55
CA ALA A 115 -16.10 3.31 -16.99
C ALA A 115 -15.18 4.39 -17.60
N ARG A 116 -15.34 5.67 -17.21
CA ARG A 116 -14.43 6.75 -17.63
C ARG A 116 -13.01 6.52 -17.14
N LYS A 117 -12.87 6.16 -15.88
CA LYS A 117 -11.56 5.81 -15.31
C LYS A 117 -10.95 4.61 -16.06
N GLN A 118 -11.76 3.59 -16.36
CA GLN A 118 -11.32 2.42 -17.11
C GLN A 118 -10.82 2.77 -18.51
N ARG A 119 -11.54 3.61 -19.26
CA ARG A 119 -11.12 4.05 -20.61
C ARG A 119 -9.78 4.77 -20.58
N LYS A 120 -9.53 5.63 -19.59
CA LYS A 120 -8.25 6.33 -19.39
C LYS A 120 -7.12 5.35 -19.01
N THR A 121 -7.41 4.31 -18.23
CA THR A 121 -6.42 3.33 -17.73
C THR A 121 -6.12 2.23 -18.75
N LEU A 122 -7.10 1.78 -19.54
CA LEU A 122 -6.91 0.74 -20.59
C LEU A 122 -5.89 1.13 -21.66
N ALA A 123 -5.69 2.43 -21.87
CA ALA A 123 -4.66 2.93 -22.79
C ALA A 123 -3.23 2.69 -22.25
N VAL A 124 -3.07 2.41 -20.95
CA VAL A 124 -1.77 2.29 -20.27
C VAL A 124 -1.56 0.88 -19.70
N ASP A 125 -2.59 0.25 -19.10
CA ASP A 125 -2.44 -1.04 -18.43
C ASP A 125 -3.73 -1.90 -18.52
N ARG A 126 -3.65 -3.01 -19.24
CA ARG A 126 -4.77 -3.97 -19.41
C ARG A 126 -5.11 -4.73 -18.13
N ALA A 127 -4.15 -4.93 -17.23
CA ALA A 127 -4.37 -5.68 -15.99
C ALA A 127 -5.25 -4.92 -14.99
N ALA A 128 -5.24 -3.59 -15.03
CA ALA A 128 -6.06 -2.74 -14.16
C ALA A 128 -7.57 -2.79 -14.49
N ALA A 129 -7.95 -3.29 -15.66
CA ALA A 129 -9.36 -3.35 -16.09
C ALA A 129 -10.21 -4.33 -15.25
N GLY A 130 -9.62 -5.43 -14.78
CA GLY A 130 -10.32 -6.44 -13.98
C GLY A 130 -10.79 -5.93 -12.61
N SER A 131 -9.97 -5.11 -11.96
CA SER A 131 -10.29 -4.56 -10.64
C SER A 131 -11.48 -3.60 -10.66
N ILE A 132 -11.68 -2.85 -11.74
CA ILE A 132 -12.80 -1.90 -11.90
C ILE A 132 -14.14 -2.64 -11.98
N THR A 133 -14.18 -3.82 -12.60
CA THR A 133 -15.40 -4.65 -12.67
C THR A 133 -15.85 -5.11 -11.29
N ILE A 134 -14.91 -5.55 -10.43
CA ILE A 134 -15.19 -5.97 -9.06
C ILE A 134 -15.71 -4.79 -8.23
N ILE A 135 -15.09 -3.63 -8.33
CA ILE A 135 -15.52 -2.40 -7.64
C ILE A 135 -16.94 -2.01 -8.09
N GLY A 136 -17.22 -2.09 -9.39
CA GLY A 136 -18.54 -1.81 -9.94
C GLY A 136 -19.62 -2.78 -9.42
N PHE A 137 -19.29 -4.06 -9.31
CA PHE A 137 -20.19 -5.06 -8.71
C PHE A 137 -20.45 -4.77 -7.22
N MET A 138 -19.43 -4.49 -6.44
CA MET A 138 -19.57 -4.16 -5.01
C MET A 138 -20.42 -2.89 -4.81
N ALA A 139 -20.14 -1.84 -5.58
CA ALA A 139 -20.92 -0.61 -5.53
C ALA A 139 -22.41 -0.83 -5.85
N ARG A 140 -22.70 -1.63 -6.89
CA ARG A 140 -24.07 -2.00 -7.24
C ARG A 140 -24.75 -2.77 -6.11
N LEU A 141 -24.07 -3.77 -5.55
CA LEU A 141 -24.60 -4.57 -4.44
C LEU A 141 -24.95 -3.68 -3.24
N THR A 142 -24.06 -2.76 -2.87
CA THR A 142 -24.27 -1.83 -1.74
C THR A 142 -25.44 -0.89 -2.01
N ILE A 143 -25.51 -0.25 -3.21
CA ILE A 143 -26.61 0.66 -3.58
C ILE A 143 -27.95 -0.06 -3.49
N TRP A 144 -28.07 -1.25 -4.07
CA TRP A 144 -29.33 -1.99 -4.07
C TRP A 144 -29.71 -2.55 -2.71
N ALA A 145 -28.73 -2.91 -1.86
CA ALA A 145 -29.00 -3.28 -0.47
C ALA A 145 -29.59 -2.09 0.31
N LEU A 146 -29.05 -0.88 0.14
CA LEU A 146 -29.59 0.35 0.76
C LEU A 146 -30.99 0.68 0.23
N VAL A 147 -31.22 0.60 -1.07
CA VAL A 147 -32.54 0.81 -1.68
C VAL A 147 -33.55 -0.18 -1.12
N LEU A 148 -33.18 -1.44 -0.99
CA LEU A 148 -34.03 -2.48 -0.42
C LEU A 148 -34.42 -2.15 1.04
N LEU A 149 -33.42 -1.80 1.86
CA LEU A 149 -33.66 -1.44 3.27
C LEU A 149 -34.58 -0.23 3.40
N LEU A 150 -34.34 0.84 2.64
CA LEU A 150 -35.18 2.04 2.64
C LEU A 150 -36.60 1.72 2.18
N THR A 151 -36.74 0.84 1.20
CA THR A 151 -38.05 0.40 0.70
C THR A 151 -38.82 -0.39 1.77
N LEU A 152 -38.15 -1.33 2.46
CA LEU A 152 -38.75 -2.13 3.53
C LEU A 152 -39.16 -1.27 4.72
N ASP A 153 -38.34 -0.29 5.09
CA ASP A 153 -38.65 0.66 6.17
C ASP A 153 -39.91 1.48 5.86
N ASN A 154 -40.02 1.98 4.64
CA ASN A 154 -41.23 2.72 4.17
C ASN A 154 -42.51 1.85 4.09
N LEU A 155 -42.34 0.53 3.94
CA LEU A 155 -43.47 -0.41 4.02
C LEU A 155 -43.87 -0.73 5.47
N GLY A 156 -43.16 -0.17 6.46
CA GLY A 156 -43.41 -0.42 7.90
C GLY A 156 -42.84 -1.77 8.39
N ILE A 157 -41.99 -2.42 7.58
CA ILE A 157 -41.31 -3.64 7.98
C ILE A 157 -40.17 -3.26 8.92
N GLN A 158 -40.05 -3.96 10.04
CA GLN A 158 -38.96 -3.74 11.00
C GLN A 158 -37.60 -4.10 10.41
N ILE A 159 -36.82 -3.11 10.04
CA ILE A 159 -35.47 -3.32 9.44
C ILE A 159 -34.35 -3.53 10.49
N LYS A 160 -34.62 -3.33 11.77
CA LYS A 160 -33.61 -3.49 12.86
C LYS A 160 -32.90 -4.86 12.83
N PRO A 161 -33.61 -6.00 12.67
CA PRO A 161 -32.95 -7.30 12.58
C PRO A 161 -32.06 -7.43 11.33
N LEU A 162 -32.49 -6.84 10.20
CA LEU A 162 -31.72 -6.84 8.95
C LEU A 162 -30.45 -6.00 9.08
N LEU A 163 -30.56 -4.83 9.72
CA LEU A 163 -29.40 -3.97 10.02
C LEU A 163 -28.42 -4.68 10.97
N ALA A 164 -28.90 -5.38 11.99
CA ALA A 164 -28.07 -6.16 12.88
C ALA A 164 -27.30 -7.27 12.12
N GLY A 165 -28.00 -8.01 11.26
CA GLY A 165 -27.39 -9.03 10.38
C GLY A 165 -26.35 -8.46 9.44
N LEU A 166 -26.66 -7.32 8.79
CA LEU A 166 -25.70 -6.61 7.94
C LEU A 166 -24.49 -6.07 8.73
N GLY A 167 -24.71 -5.62 9.98
CA GLY A 167 -23.64 -5.20 10.88
C GLY A 167 -22.66 -6.33 11.19
N ILE A 168 -23.17 -7.52 11.55
CA ILE A 168 -22.33 -8.70 11.78
C ILE A 168 -21.60 -9.12 10.49
N GLY A 169 -22.31 -9.16 9.36
CA GLY A 169 -21.70 -9.42 8.05
C GLY A 169 -20.64 -8.39 7.68
N GLY A 170 -20.87 -7.10 8.00
CA GLY A 170 -19.91 -6.02 7.81
C GLY A 170 -18.64 -6.20 8.63
N ILE A 171 -18.74 -6.68 9.88
CA ILE A 171 -17.56 -6.99 10.69
C ILE A 171 -16.76 -8.13 10.05
N ALA A 172 -17.41 -9.18 9.56
CA ALA A 172 -16.72 -10.27 8.87
C ALA A 172 -15.97 -9.79 7.61
N VAL A 173 -16.60 -8.92 6.80
CA VAL A 173 -15.97 -8.30 5.63
C VAL A 173 -14.81 -7.41 6.04
N ALA A 174 -14.95 -6.59 7.11
CA ALA A 174 -13.89 -5.72 7.61
C ALA A 174 -12.66 -6.53 8.06
N LEU A 175 -12.86 -7.64 8.79
CA LEU A 175 -11.78 -8.53 9.19
C LEU A 175 -11.09 -9.18 7.99
N ALA A 176 -11.86 -9.59 6.97
CA ALA A 176 -11.29 -10.13 5.73
C ALA A 176 -10.48 -9.09 4.94
N ALA A 177 -10.86 -7.80 4.99
CA ALA A 177 -10.19 -6.70 4.32
C ALA A 177 -9.07 -6.04 5.15
N GLN A 178 -8.88 -6.45 6.42
CA GLN A 178 -7.96 -5.81 7.37
C GLN A 178 -6.53 -5.67 6.83
N ASN A 179 -5.99 -6.72 6.21
CA ASN A 179 -4.63 -6.68 5.66
C ASN A 179 -4.50 -5.68 4.50
N ILE A 180 -5.53 -5.57 3.65
CA ILE A 180 -5.52 -4.61 2.53
C ILE A 180 -5.56 -3.17 3.05
N LEU A 181 -6.39 -2.91 4.06
CA LEU A 181 -6.47 -1.61 4.71
C LEU A 181 -5.17 -1.28 5.46
N GLY A 182 -4.55 -2.27 6.11
CA GLY A 182 -3.25 -2.13 6.76
C GLY A 182 -2.17 -1.67 5.78
N ASP A 183 -2.09 -2.31 4.59
CA ASP A 183 -1.14 -1.92 3.55
C ASP A 183 -1.40 -0.51 3.01
N LEU A 184 -2.68 -0.12 2.86
CA LEU A 184 -3.07 1.22 2.42
C LEU A 184 -2.63 2.30 3.44
N PHE A 185 -2.90 2.09 4.73
CA PHE A 185 -2.46 3.01 5.78
C PHE A 185 -0.94 3.05 5.92
N ALA A 186 -0.27 1.92 5.74
CA ALA A 186 1.19 1.87 5.70
C ALA A 186 1.75 2.68 4.53
N SER A 187 1.17 2.58 3.33
CA SER A 187 1.55 3.41 2.18
C SER A 187 1.38 4.92 2.46
N LEU A 188 0.28 5.29 3.11
CA LEU A 188 0.03 6.67 3.51
C LEU A 188 1.09 7.16 4.51
N SER A 189 1.42 6.33 5.52
CA SER A 189 2.47 6.65 6.50
C SER A 189 3.84 6.80 5.84
N ILE A 190 4.22 5.89 4.91
CA ILE A 190 5.46 6.01 4.15
C ILE A 190 5.53 7.35 3.39
N THR A 191 4.41 7.78 2.81
CA THR A 191 4.34 9.02 2.03
C THR A 191 4.43 10.27 2.90
N LEU A 192 3.82 10.26 4.09
CA LEU A 192 3.80 11.39 5.03
C LEU A 192 5.12 11.50 5.81
N ASP A 193 5.52 10.40 6.48
CA ASP A 193 6.69 10.40 7.39
C ASP A 193 8.00 10.21 6.64
N ARG A 194 7.96 9.65 5.43
CA ARG A 194 9.12 9.38 4.57
C ARG A 194 10.28 8.69 5.31
N PRO A 195 10.07 7.55 5.96
CA PRO A 195 11.16 6.81 6.59
C PRO A 195 12.23 6.40 5.57
N PHE A 196 11.84 6.24 4.32
CA PHE A 196 12.68 6.08 3.14
C PHE A 196 12.01 6.70 1.92
N VAL A 197 12.79 6.92 0.86
CA VAL A 197 12.32 7.47 -0.43
C VAL A 197 12.79 6.58 -1.59
N LEU A 198 12.30 6.88 -2.80
CA LEU A 198 12.78 6.21 -4.01
C LEU A 198 14.30 6.42 -4.15
N GLY A 199 15.03 5.36 -4.45
CA GLY A 199 16.49 5.35 -4.56
C GLY A 199 17.23 5.06 -3.26
N ASP A 200 16.58 5.05 -2.10
CA ASP A 200 17.22 4.66 -0.84
C ASP A 200 17.57 3.17 -0.85
N SER A 201 18.77 2.85 -0.38
CA SER A 201 19.19 1.47 -0.12
C SER A 201 18.76 1.06 1.28
N LEU A 202 17.93 0.03 1.35
CA LEU A 202 17.37 -0.48 2.59
C LEU A 202 17.85 -1.89 2.88
N GLN A 203 18.05 -2.18 4.17
CA GLN A 203 18.13 -3.53 4.68
C GLN A 203 16.96 -3.77 5.63
N VAL A 204 16.14 -4.77 5.29
CA VAL A 204 14.94 -5.16 6.05
C VAL A 204 15.01 -6.65 6.32
N GLU A 205 15.10 -7.03 7.58
CA GLU A 205 15.37 -8.43 7.98
C GLU A 205 16.65 -8.96 7.27
N THR A 206 16.50 -10.01 6.44
CA THR A 206 17.59 -10.62 5.66
C THR A 206 17.71 -10.05 4.24
N PHE A 207 16.78 -9.21 3.83
CA PHE A 207 16.73 -8.66 2.47
C PHE A 207 17.41 -7.29 2.40
N SER A 208 18.19 -7.09 1.36
CA SER A 208 18.80 -5.80 1.05
C SER A 208 18.44 -5.39 -0.37
N GLY A 209 18.18 -4.09 -0.60
CA GLY A 209 17.89 -3.60 -1.94
C GLY A 209 17.61 -2.11 -1.99
N THR A 210 17.65 -1.58 -3.20
CA THR A 210 17.32 -0.17 -3.48
C THR A 210 15.84 -0.03 -3.80
N VAL A 211 15.17 0.98 -3.23
CA VAL A 211 13.75 1.25 -3.45
C VAL A 211 13.51 1.70 -4.89
N GLU A 212 12.84 0.85 -5.70
CA GLU A 212 12.47 1.15 -7.08
C GLU A 212 11.09 1.79 -7.20
N TYR A 213 10.16 1.35 -6.37
CA TYR A 213 8.76 1.78 -6.48
C TYR A 213 8.05 1.64 -5.14
N ILE A 214 7.28 2.66 -4.78
CA ILE A 214 6.40 2.65 -3.62
C ILE A 214 4.96 2.68 -4.12
N GLY A 215 4.25 1.55 -3.98
CA GLY A 215 2.86 1.40 -4.40
C GLY A 215 1.89 1.53 -3.23
N ILE A 216 0.60 1.46 -3.54
CA ILE A 216 -0.49 1.53 -2.55
C ILE A 216 -0.45 0.32 -1.58
N LYS A 217 -0.11 -0.87 -2.09
CA LYS A 217 -0.10 -2.11 -1.30
C LYS A 217 1.30 -2.59 -0.97
N SER A 218 2.26 -2.39 -1.86
CA SER A 218 3.60 -2.97 -1.74
C SER A 218 4.66 -2.01 -2.24
N THR A 219 5.84 -2.08 -1.62
CA THR A 219 7.07 -1.46 -2.06
C THR A 219 7.94 -2.49 -2.78
N ARG A 220 8.61 -2.08 -3.87
CA ARG A 220 9.51 -2.91 -4.67
C ARG A 220 10.94 -2.46 -4.42
N LEU A 221 11.79 -3.41 -4.06
CA LEU A 221 13.22 -3.21 -3.87
C LEU A 221 13.97 -3.96 -4.96
N ARG A 222 15.06 -3.39 -5.46
CA ARG A 222 16.02 -4.07 -6.34
C ARG A 222 17.19 -4.57 -5.50
N SER A 223 17.35 -5.89 -5.42
CA SER A 223 18.50 -6.51 -4.76
C SER A 223 19.80 -6.18 -5.51
N PRO A 224 20.97 -6.15 -4.84
CA PRO A 224 22.26 -6.08 -5.50
C PRO A 224 22.48 -7.19 -6.54
N ASP A 225 21.88 -8.37 -6.35
CA ASP A 225 21.95 -9.51 -7.28
C ASP A 225 21.01 -9.35 -8.48
N GLY A 226 20.26 -8.25 -8.55
CA GLY A 226 19.39 -7.90 -9.69
C GLY A 226 17.94 -8.38 -9.58
N GLU A 227 17.59 -9.17 -8.58
CA GLU A 227 16.21 -9.62 -8.35
C GLU A 227 15.33 -8.50 -7.82
N GLN A 228 14.03 -8.57 -8.09
CA GLN A 228 13.03 -7.66 -7.55
C GLN A 228 12.34 -8.28 -6.33
N ILE A 229 12.50 -7.65 -5.17
CA ILE A 229 11.87 -8.03 -3.92
C ILE A 229 10.60 -7.20 -3.76
N ILE A 230 9.44 -7.86 -3.61
CA ILE A 230 8.15 -7.19 -3.42
C ILE A 230 7.70 -7.43 -1.99
N MET A 231 7.58 -6.36 -1.20
CA MET A 231 7.19 -6.44 0.21
C MET A 231 5.88 -5.68 0.44
N PRO A 232 4.88 -6.28 1.14
CA PRO A 232 3.70 -5.55 1.60
C PRO A 232 4.11 -4.36 2.47
N ASN A 233 3.46 -3.20 2.28
CA ASN A 233 3.84 -1.97 3.01
C ASN A 233 3.66 -2.11 4.52
N SER A 234 2.60 -2.81 4.96
CA SER A 234 2.35 -3.08 6.38
C SER A 234 3.45 -3.92 7.01
N LYS A 235 3.93 -4.97 6.31
CA LYS A 235 5.04 -5.80 6.78
C LYS A 235 6.34 -5.00 6.82
N LEU A 236 6.59 -4.17 5.80
CA LEU A 236 7.79 -3.34 5.72
C LEU A 236 7.87 -2.37 6.91
N LEU A 237 6.79 -1.65 7.24
CA LEU A 237 6.76 -0.73 8.38
C LEU A 237 6.75 -1.44 9.75
N ALA A 238 6.25 -2.67 9.83
CA ALA A 238 6.29 -3.45 11.05
C ALA A 238 7.70 -4.02 11.35
N SER A 239 8.57 -4.06 10.33
CA SER A 239 9.94 -4.55 10.46
C SER A 239 10.93 -3.43 10.83
N ASN A 240 12.10 -3.83 11.35
CA ASN A 240 13.20 -2.89 11.55
C ASN A 240 13.82 -2.53 10.19
N ILE A 241 13.68 -1.28 9.77
CA ILE A 241 14.24 -0.78 8.52
C ILE A 241 15.58 -0.11 8.81
N ARG A 242 16.66 -0.63 8.20
CA ARG A 242 17.97 0.01 8.20
C ARG A 242 18.15 0.75 6.88
N ASN A 243 18.11 2.08 6.92
CA ASN A 243 18.37 2.91 5.74
C ASN A 243 19.87 3.16 5.60
N LEU A 244 20.47 2.47 4.64
CA LEU A 244 21.92 2.53 4.41
C LEU A 244 22.35 3.80 3.67
N THR A 245 21.45 4.41 2.91
CA THR A 245 21.71 5.68 2.22
C THR A 245 21.80 6.85 3.19
N ARG A 246 21.02 6.81 4.28
CA ARG A 246 21.04 7.85 5.32
C ARG A 246 22.14 7.66 6.38
N ALA A 247 23.00 6.65 6.22
CA ALA A 247 24.13 6.46 7.12
C ALA A 247 25.17 7.56 6.89
N THR A 248 25.31 8.47 7.84
CA THR A 248 26.28 9.58 7.80
C THR A 248 27.69 9.16 8.20
N GLU A 249 27.79 8.09 8.98
CA GLU A 249 29.04 7.54 9.49
C GLU A 249 29.03 6.02 9.37
N ARG A 250 30.21 5.44 9.10
CA ARG A 250 30.39 3.99 9.00
C ARG A 250 31.46 3.55 10.00
N ARG A 251 31.03 2.80 11.00
CA ARG A 251 31.93 2.21 12.00
C ARG A 251 32.58 0.95 11.44
N VAL A 252 33.89 0.94 11.44
CA VAL A 252 34.73 -0.19 11.01
C VAL A 252 35.36 -0.81 12.25
N VAL A 253 35.27 -2.13 12.37
CA VAL A 253 35.96 -2.94 13.34
C VAL A 253 36.81 -3.94 12.56
N PHE A 254 38.08 -3.91 12.72
CA PHE A 254 38.95 -4.88 12.07
C PHE A 254 39.95 -5.48 13.07
N SER A 255 40.35 -6.68 12.83
CA SER A 255 41.30 -7.41 13.65
C SER A 255 42.54 -7.75 12.83
N ILE A 256 43.70 -7.65 13.48
CA ILE A 256 44.98 -8.00 12.90
C ILE A 256 45.62 -9.00 13.82
N SER A 257 46.17 -10.09 13.25
CA SER A 257 46.86 -11.11 13.99
C SER A 257 48.34 -11.12 13.59
N VAL A 258 49.24 -11.02 14.57
CA VAL A 258 50.69 -11.11 14.36
C VAL A 258 51.22 -12.40 14.97
N GLY A 259 52.37 -12.89 14.44
CA GLY A 259 52.97 -14.13 14.89
C GLY A 259 53.44 -14.06 16.36
N PRO A 260 53.41 -15.17 17.12
CA PRO A 260 53.79 -15.22 18.50
C PRO A 260 55.30 -15.03 18.72
N GLU A 261 56.08 -15.13 17.65
CA GLU A 261 57.51 -14.83 17.61
C GLU A 261 57.83 -13.34 17.63
N THR A 262 56.82 -12.47 17.46
CA THR A 262 57.01 -11.02 17.47
C THR A 262 57.53 -10.56 18.84
N PRO A 263 58.67 -9.84 18.88
CA PRO A 263 59.24 -9.36 20.15
C PRO A 263 58.26 -8.45 20.90
N LEU A 264 58.18 -8.60 22.23
CA LEU A 264 57.28 -7.81 23.08
C LEU A 264 57.45 -6.30 22.90
N ALA A 265 58.67 -5.85 22.59
CA ALA A 265 58.93 -4.44 22.31
C ALA A 265 58.16 -3.92 21.08
N GLU A 266 58.01 -4.76 20.04
CA GLU A 266 57.26 -4.45 18.84
C GLU A 266 55.75 -4.60 19.09
N VAL A 267 55.33 -5.67 19.81
CA VAL A 267 53.93 -5.87 20.20
C VAL A 267 53.37 -4.62 20.91
N ARG A 268 54.13 -3.97 21.78
CA ARG A 268 53.76 -2.74 22.49
C ARG A 268 53.54 -1.54 21.57
N LYS A 269 54.22 -1.47 20.41
CA LYS A 269 54.13 -0.36 19.46
C LYS A 269 52.96 -0.48 18.50
N ILE A 270 52.47 -1.69 18.22
CA ILE A 270 51.44 -1.97 17.23
C ILE A 270 50.17 -1.11 17.42
N PRO A 271 49.56 -0.96 18.62
CA PRO A 271 48.37 -0.11 18.78
C PRO A 271 48.63 1.35 18.42
N GLY A 272 49.79 1.89 18.77
CA GLY A 272 50.19 3.27 18.43
C GLY A 272 50.44 3.45 16.92
N LEU A 273 51.03 2.45 16.28
CA LEU A 273 51.25 2.42 14.83
C LEU A 273 49.92 2.41 14.09
N ILE A 274 48.99 1.54 14.45
CA ILE A 274 47.64 1.47 13.87
C ILE A 274 46.92 2.82 14.04
N ARG A 275 46.99 3.42 15.22
CA ARG A 275 46.41 4.71 15.51
C ARG A 275 46.96 5.79 14.59
N SER A 276 48.29 5.92 14.46
CA SER A 276 48.90 6.94 13.61
C SER A 276 48.55 6.78 12.14
N LEU A 277 48.39 5.56 11.64
CA LEU A 277 47.97 5.28 10.27
C LEU A 277 46.51 5.69 10.01
N ILE A 278 45.61 5.45 10.96
CA ILE A 278 44.20 5.78 10.85
C ILE A 278 43.98 7.29 10.98
N GLU A 279 44.64 7.96 11.93
CA GLU A 279 44.52 9.40 12.18
C GLU A 279 45.11 10.25 11.03
N ALA A 280 45.86 9.67 10.10
CA ALA A 280 46.36 10.34 8.90
C ALA A 280 45.26 10.72 7.91
N TYR A 281 44.03 10.20 8.05
CA TYR A 281 42.90 10.48 7.17
C TYR A 281 41.95 11.47 7.80
N PRO A 282 41.68 12.64 7.18
CA PRO A 282 40.81 13.67 7.75
C PRO A 282 39.35 13.24 7.89
N ASP A 283 38.89 12.34 6.99
CA ASP A 283 37.53 11.83 6.97
C ASP A 283 37.32 10.66 7.96
N VAL A 284 38.34 10.34 8.76
CA VAL A 284 38.32 9.21 9.69
C VAL A 284 38.45 9.70 11.12
N ARG A 285 37.58 9.21 11.99
CA ARG A 285 37.69 9.38 13.43
C ARG A 285 38.17 8.08 14.05
N PHE A 286 39.37 8.11 14.61
CA PHE A 286 39.88 7.00 15.39
C PHE A 286 39.06 6.83 16.68
N ASP A 287 38.72 5.60 17.05
CA ASP A 287 38.07 5.24 18.31
C ASP A 287 39.06 4.57 19.26
N ARG A 288 39.55 3.39 18.93
CA ARG A 288 40.50 2.64 19.75
C ARG A 288 41.33 1.63 18.94
N SER A 289 42.49 1.26 19.50
CA SER A 289 43.30 0.13 19.06
C SER A 289 43.93 -0.53 20.27
N HIS A 290 43.72 -1.82 20.42
CA HIS A 290 44.19 -2.56 21.58
C HIS A 290 44.70 -3.95 21.20
N PHE A 291 45.65 -4.46 21.99
CA PHE A 291 45.97 -5.87 22.03
C PHE A 291 44.79 -6.59 22.70
N ALA A 292 43.95 -7.24 21.90
CA ALA A 292 42.65 -7.72 22.35
C ALA A 292 42.70 -9.15 22.90
N LYS A 293 43.54 -10.02 22.30
CA LYS A 293 43.53 -11.45 22.66
C LYS A 293 44.87 -12.13 22.37
N ILE A 294 45.20 -13.11 23.18
CA ILE A 294 46.26 -14.09 22.92
C ILE A 294 45.59 -15.37 22.44
N SER A 295 45.82 -15.73 21.20
CA SER A 295 45.33 -16.95 20.57
C SER A 295 46.41 -18.03 20.56
N ALA A 296 46.06 -19.27 20.15
CA ALA A 296 47.00 -20.40 20.18
C ALA A 296 48.28 -20.20 19.32
N ALA A 297 48.16 -19.43 18.22
CA ALA A 297 49.24 -19.19 17.28
C ALA A 297 49.36 -17.70 16.88
N SER A 298 48.77 -16.77 17.63
CA SER A 298 48.80 -15.35 17.29
C SER A 298 48.57 -14.44 18.49
N PHE A 299 49.02 -13.19 18.33
CA PHE A 299 48.65 -12.05 19.13
C PHE A 299 47.66 -11.21 18.31
N ASP A 300 46.44 -11.09 18.81
CA ASP A 300 45.33 -10.44 18.07
C ASP A 300 45.11 -9.02 18.57
N PHE A 301 45.10 -8.09 17.62
CA PHE A 301 44.82 -6.68 17.86
C PHE A 301 43.47 -6.33 17.26
N GLU A 302 42.63 -5.58 17.97
CA GLU A 302 41.40 -5.01 17.47
C GLU A 302 41.59 -3.51 17.32
N ALA A 303 41.18 -2.98 16.16
CA ALA A 303 41.11 -1.56 15.95
C ALA A 303 39.71 -1.16 15.48
N VAL A 304 39.24 0.00 15.95
CA VAL A 304 37.94 0.55 15.66
C VAL A 304 38.12 2.00 15.25
N TYR A 305 37.49 2.34 14.14
CA TYR A 305 37.40 3.73 13.64
C TYR A 305 36.07 3.97 12.93
N VAL A 306 35.73 5.22 12.70
CA VAL A 306 34.54 5.66 12.04
C VAL A 306 34.91 6.49 10.83
N VAL A 307 34.43 6.08 9.65
CA VAL A 307 34.57 6.84 8.40
C VAL A 307 33.36 7.76 8.25
N LYS A 308 33.60 9.06 8.15
CA LYS A 308 32.57 10.11 8.01
C LYS A 308 32.24 10.31 6.53
N THR A 309 31.52 9.36 5.95
CA THR A 309 31.07 9.45 4.56
C THR A 309 29.76 8.74 4.33
N THR A 310 28.94 9.31 3.47
CA THR A 310 27.73 8.67 2.94
C THR A 310 28.04 7.77 1.75
N ASP A 311 29.14 8.05 1.03
CA ASP A 311 29.58 7.30 -0.14
C ASP A 311 30.26 5.98 0.26
N TYR A 312 29.68 4.86 -0.19
CA TYR A 312 30.22 3.53 0.06
C TYR A 312 31.55 3.27 -0.68
N ALA A 313 31.69 3.79 -1.91
CA ALA A 313 32.93 3.61 -2.67
C ALA A 313 34.10 4.31 -1.96
N ARG A 314 33.89 5.57 -1.54
CA ARG A 314 34.89 6.31 -0.75
C ARG A 314 35.26 5.59 0.57
N HIS A 315 34.27 4.99 1.24
CA HIS A 315 34.53 4.16 2.44
C HIS A 315 35.45 2.99 2.12
N MET A 316 35.21 2.27 1.02
CA MET A 316 36.03 1.12 0.61
C MET A 316 37.44 1.55 0.19
N ASP A 317 37.59 2.70 -0.48
CA ASP A 317 38.89 3.25 -0.85
C ASP A 317 39.74 3.54 0.40
N ILE A 318 39.17 4.20 1.40
CA ILE A 318 39.84 4.50 2.67
C ILE A 318 40.23 3.20 3.39
N LEU A 319 39.34 2.20 3.42
CA LEU A 319 39.64 0.90 4.03
C LEU A 319 40.80 0.23 3.33
N GLN A 320 40.83 0.20 2.01
CA GLN A 320 41.92 -0.35 1.21
C GLN A 320 43.25 0.37 1.49
N GLU A 321 43.23 1.71 1.46
CA GLU A 321 44.44 2.49 1.72
C GLU A 321 45.02 2.27 3.11
N ILE A 322 44.18 2.19 4.16
CA ILE A 322 44.58 1.88 5.52
C ILE A 322 45.24 0.49 5.57
N ASN A 323 44.62 -0.52 4.94
CA ASN A 323 45.14 -1.88 4.91
C ASN A 323 46.51 -1.92 4.20
N LEU A 324 46.66 -1.27 3.06
CA LEU A 324 47.95 -1.23 2.34
C LEU A 324 49.05 -0.56 3.16
N LYS A 325 48.76 0.61 3.76
CA LYS A 325 49.73 1.30 4.63
C LYS A 325 50.12 0.48 5.87
N LEU A 326 49.19 -0.30 6.38
CA LEU A 326 49.47 -1.19 7.51
C LEU A 326 50.43 -2.32 7.11
N VAL A 327 50.21 -2.94 5.94
CA VAL A 327 51.13 -3.97 5.43
C VAL A 327 52.54 -3.38 5.24
N GLU A 328 52.63 -2.20 4.57
CA GLU A 328 53.93 -1.50 4.38
C GLU A 328 54.62 -1.18 5.70
N ALA A 329 53.87 -0.74 6.72
CA ALA A 329 54.43 -0.40 8.02
C ALA A 329 54.94 -1.63 8.78
N PHE A 330 54.25 -2.77 8.67
CA PHE A 330 54.64 -4.03 9.28
C PHE A 330 55.88 -4.61 8.59
N GLU A 331 55.95 -4.57 7.25
CA GLU A 331 57.12 -4.97 6.48
C GLU A 331 58.37 -4.16 6.91
N LYS A 332 58.25 -2.83 7.00
CA LYS A 332 59.35 -1.95 7.43
C LYS A 332 59.85 -2.21 8.84
N GLN A 333 59.01 -2.69 9.73
CA GLN A 333 59.32 -3.00 11.12
C GLN A 333 59.66 -4.49 11.34
N GLY A 334 59.62 -5.32 10.32
CA GLY A 334 59.87 -6.75 10.40
C GLY A 334 58.82 -7.50 11.23
N ILE A 335 57.61 -6.97 11.31
CA ILE A 335 56.49 -7.62 11.99
C ILE A 335 55.80 -8.56 11.02
N ALA A 336 55.77 -9.86 11.32
CA ALA A 336 55.10 -10.85 10.51
C ALA A 336 53.65 -11.02 10.91
N PHE A 337 52.72 -11.05 9.90
CA PHE A 337 51.34 -11.47 10.14
C PHE A 337 51.31 -12.94 10.57
N ALA A 338 50.37 -13.27 11.45
CA ALA A 338 50.20 -14.66 11.87
C ALA A 338 49.69 -15.53 10.70
N TYR A 339 50.24 -16.69 10.57
CA TYR A 339 49.81 -17.74 9.65
C TYR A 339 49.62 -19.05 10.41
N PRO A 340 48.80 -19.99 9.92
CA PRO A 340 48.59 -21.27 10.57
C PRO A 340 49.92 -22.03 10.68
N VAL A 341 50.40 -22.26 11.88
CA VAL A 341 51.62 -23.04 12.14
C VAL A 341 51.25 -24.39 12.75
N GLN A 342 51.95 -25.44 12.29
CA GLN A 342 51.87 -26.76 12.89
C GLN A 342 53.26 -27.18 13.35
N ARG A 343 53.37 -27.62 14.59
CA ARG A 343 54.62 -28.20 15.12
C ARG A 343 54.55 -29.72 14.94
N LEU A 344 55.36 -30.26 14.03
CA LEU A 344 55.49 -31.70 13.82
C LEU A 344 56.62 -32.23 14.69
N TYR A 345 56.30 -33.15 15.57
CA TYR A 345 57.32 -33.94 16.30
C TYR A 345 57.57 -35.21 15.50
N LEU A 346 58.76 -35.30 14.87
CA LEU A 346 59.15 -36.50 14.15
C LEU A 346 59.98 -37.38 15.18
N GLU A 347 59.35 -38.44 15.66
CA GLU A 347 60.09 -39.52 16.38
C GLU A 347 60.77 -40.42 15.36
N GLN A 348 62.10 -40.37 15.30
CA GLN A 348 62.85 -41.40 14.61
C GLN A 348 62.77 -42.68 15.44
N GLN A 349 61.98 -43.66 15.01
CA GLN A 349 62.13 -45.03 15.48
C GLN A 349 63.48 -45.51 15.07
N GLN A 350 64.45 -45.63 16.04
CA GLN A 350 65.66 -46.39 15.83
C GLN A 350 65.27 -47.84 15.52
N ALA A 351 65.58 -48.27 14.29
CA ALA A 351 65.48 -49.66 13.92
C ALA A 351 66.27 -50.50 14.89
N VAL A 352 65.58 -51.29 15.74
CA VAL A 352 66.18 -52.32 16.51
C VAL A 352 66.77 -53.35 15.51
N GLN A 353 68.04 -53.22 15.21
CA GLN A 353 68.79 -54.24 14.53
C GLN A 353 68.77 -55.46 15.46
N SER A 354 67.88 -56.39 15.23
CA SER A 354 67.87 -57.69 15.79
C SER A 354 69.17 -58.41 15.30
N GLN A 355 70.13 -58.50 16.14
CA GLN A 355 71.22 -59.47 16.00
C GLN A 355 70.59 -60.88 16.06
N LEU A 356 70.27 -61.41 14.91
CA LEU A 356 70.24 -62.83 14.69
C LEU A 356 71.61 -63.25 14.18
N VAL A 357 72.58 -63.31 15.16
CA VAL A 357 73.70 -64.10 14.95
C VAL A 357 73.38 -65.52 15.42
N GLY A 358 73.42 -66.40 14.47
CA GLY A 358 73.20 -67.81 14.63
C GLY A 358 74.03 -68.50 15.65
N ASP A 359 73.58 -69.61 16.05
CA ASP A 359 74.40 -70.73 16.45
C ASP A 359 73.86 -72.02 15.84
N LYS A 360 74.70 -72.59 14.92
CA LYS A 360 74.69 -73.94 14.40
C LYS A 360 73.42 -74.63 13.97
#